data_f65a1194c4e3ee5ce8b982c5759b7b32
#
_entry.id   f65a1194c4e3ee5ce8b982c5759b7b32
#
_cell.length_a   1.000
_cell.length_b   1.000
_cell.length_c   1.000
_cell.angle_alpha   90.00
_cell.angle_beta   90.00
_cell.angle_gamma   90.00
#
_symmetry.space_group_name_H-M   'P 1'
#
loop_
_entity.id
_entity.type
_entity.pdbx_description
1 polymer ?
#
loop_
_entity_poly.entity_id
_entity_poly.type
_entity_poly.pdbx_seq_one_letter_code
_entity_poly.pdbx_strand_id
1 'polypeptide(L)'
;MTDPVSATWRVRSATIDDADALALIGAATFLETFAGILDGLAIVAHCAQAHSPEAYRALLGDGAKAWLATVTPGDAPVGFALVAKPDLPGAISGDIELKRIYTLSRLHGTGVGAALMDAVLAATGDAKRMLVGVYSGNARAIAFYGKHGFQKIADRQFNVGGKLYDDTVLARSLGTHNGIS
;
A
#
# COMPACT_ATOMS: atom_id res chain seq x y z
N MET A 1 8.67 33.78 12.07
CA MET A 1 7.72 32.66 12.12
C MET A 1 7.21 32.49 10.69
N THR A 2 7.78 31.55 9.96
CA THR A 2 7.35 31.26 8.58
C THR A 2 6.07 30.44 8.69
N ASP A 3 4.99 30.94 8.10
CA ASP A 3 3.76 30.17 7.94
C ASP A 3 4.07 28.79 7.38
N PRO A 4 3.47 27.72 7.90
CA PRO A 4 3.61 26.42 7.27
C PRO A 4 3.05 26.54 5.86
N VAL A 5 3.95 26.54 4.86
CA VAL A 5 3.56 26.40 3.47
C VAL A 5 2.66 25.16 3.44
N SER A 6 1.37 25.36 3.13
CA SER A 6 0.44 24.27 2.97
C SER A 6 1.01 23.37 1.88
N ALA A 7 1.63 22.27 2.27
CA ALA A 7 2.27 21.36 1.34
C ALA A 7 1.20 20.79 0.42
N THR A 8 1.22 21.20 -0.84
CA THR A 8 0.32 20.67 -1.85
C THR A 8 0.84 19.30 -2.29
N TRP A 9 0.03 18.27 -2.14
CA TRP A 9 0.37 16.92 -2.59
C TRP A 9 -0.34 16.57 -3.91
N ARG A 10 0.24 15.63 -4.63
CA ARG A 10 -0.36 15.02 -5.82
C ARG A 10 -0.09 13.52 -5.85
N VAL A 11 -0.99 12.77 -6.49
CA VAL A 11 -0.82 11.33 -6.76
C VAL A 11 -0.55 11.14 -8.24
N ARG A 12 0.41 10.31 -8.57
CA ARG A 12 0.75 9.91 -9.95
C ARG A 12 1.10 8.44 -10.04
N SER A 13 0.99 7.85 -11.21
CA SER A 13 1.54 6.52 -11.47
C SER A 13 3.06 6.54 -11.28
N ALA A 14 3.60 5.45 -10.74
CA ALA A 14 5.03 5.22 -10.64
C ALA A 14 5.50 4.27 -11.74
N THR A 15 6.74 4.44 -12.15
CA THR A 15 7.43 3.60 -13.12
C THR A 15 8.61 2.88 -12.46
N ILE A 16 9.31 2.04 -13.22
CA ILE A 16 10.52 1.36 -12.73
C ILE A 16 11.61 2.33 -12.29
N ASP A 17 11.65 3.54 -12.86
CA ASP A 17 12.60 4.59 -12.50
C ASP A 17 12.31 5.19 -11.12
N ASP A 18 11.11 4.97 -10.59
CA ASP A 18 10.70 5.40 -9.25
C ASP A 18 11.07 4.39 -8.15
N ALA A 19 11.76 3.31 -8.47
CA ALA A 19 12.04 2.24 -7.50
C ALA A 19 12.78 2.73 -6.24
N ASP A 20 13.69 3.69 -6.38
CA ASP A 20 14.42 4.27 -5.25
C ASP A 20 13.48 5.12 -4.36
N ALA A 21 12.56 5.87 -4.95
CA ALA A 21 11.55 6.64 -4.23
C ALA A 21 10.54 5.71 -3.50
N LEU A 22 10.10 4.64 -4.18
CA LEU A 22 9.23 3.61 -3.59
C LEU A 22 9.92 2.89 -2.42
N ALA A 23 11.21 2.56 -2.55
CA ALA A 23 11.99 1.95 -1.49
C ALA A 23 12.09 2.87 -0.27
N LEU A 24 12.42 4.14 -0.47
CA LEU A 24 12.53 5.12 0.60
C LEU A 24 11.22 5.29 1.36
N ILE A 25 10.12 5.57 0.65
CA ILE A 25 8.82 5.79 1.30
C ILE A 25 8.25 4.50 1.89
N GLY A 26 8.52 3.36 1.27
CA GLY A 26 8.12 2.05 1.76
C GLY A 26 8.78 1.73 3.11
N ALA A 27 10.09 1.86 3.22
CA ALA A 27 10.82 1.64 4.46
C ALA A 27 10.44 2.66 5.54
N ALA A 28 10.34 3.95 5.18
CA ALA A 28 9.99 5.01 6.13
C ALA A 28 8.60 4.80 6.75
N THR A 29 7.59 4.51 5.93
CA THR A 29 6.21 4.31 6.40
C THR A 29 6.05 2.98 7.14
N PHE A 30 6.78 1.94 6.77
CA PHE A 30 6.79 0.68 7.50
C PHE A 30 7.38 0.87 8.90
N LEU A 31 8.55 1.51 8.99
CA LEU A 31 9.17 1.83 10.27
C LEU A 31 8.25 2.70 11.15
N GLU A 32 7.69 3.77 10.61
CA GLU A 32 6.79 4.68 11.34
C GLU A 32 5.55 3.96 11.86
N THR A 33 5.00 3.03 11.07
CA THR A 33 3.79 2.28 11.44
C THR A 33 4.05 1.25 12.54
N PHE A 34 5.20 0.56 12.50
CA PHE A 34 5.43 -0.64 13.30
C PHE A 34 6.49 -0.50 14.39
N ALA A 35 7.19 0.64 14.49
CA ALA A 35 8.11 0.91 15.58
C ALA A 35 7.37 0.87 16.93
N GLY A 36 7.89 0.10 17.88
CA GLY A 36 7.26 -0.14 19.18
C GLY A 36 6.14 -1.19 19.18
N ILE A 37 5.80 -1.76 18.01
CA ILE A 37 4.80 -2.84 17.86
C ILE A 37 5.48 -4.16 17.49
N LEU A 38 6.29 -4.14 16.42
CA LEU A 38 7.04 -5.30 15.96
C LEU A 38 8.47 -5.27 16.49
N ASP A 39 9.14 -6.42 16.45
CA ASP A 39 10.55 -6.52 16.80
C ASP A 39 11.44 -5.65 15.92
N GLY A 40 12.33 -4.86 16.52
CA GLY A 40 13.15 -3.89 15.80
C GLY A 40 14.11 -4.51 14.79
N LEU A 41 14.74 -5.64 15.10
CA LEU A 41 15.61 -6.36 14.16
C LEU A 41 14.81 -6.96 13.02
N ALA A 42 13.58 -7.44 13.30
CA ALA A 42 12.68 -7.93 12.29
C ALA A 42 12.25 -6.83 11.31
N ILE A 43 11.97 -5.61 11.82
CA ILE A 43 11.67 -4.44 10.97
C ILE A 43 12.85 -4.12 10.06
N VAL A 44 14.08 -4.07 10.60
CA VAL A 44 15.30 -3.78 9.83
C VAL A 44 15.49 -4.80 8.72
N ALA A 45 15.42 -6.09 9.05
CA ALA A 45 15.57 -7.17 8.07
C ALA A 45 14.47 -7.14 6.98
N HIS A 46 13.23 -6.90 7.38
CA HIS A 46 12.11 -6.79 6.45
C HIS A 46 12.28 -5.60 5.49
N CYS A 47 12.65 -4.43 6.00
CA CYS A 47 12.85 -3.25 5.16
C CYS A 47 14.02 -3.44 4.18
N ALA A 48 15.12 -4.05 4.63
CA ALA A 48 16.27 -4.33 3.76
C ALA A 48 15.91 -5.28 2.59
N GLN A 49 14.99 -6.19 2.80
CA GLN A 49 14.57 -7.17 1.80
C GLN A 49 13.37 -6.66 0.97
N ALA A 50 12.27 -6.29 1.62
CA ALA A 50 11.00 -6.01 0.97
C ALA A 50 10.86 -4.56 0.49
N HIS A 51 11.66 -3.65 1.01
CA HIS A 51 11.66 -2.23 0.66
C HIS A 51 13.01 -1.77 0.07
N SER A 52 13.73 -2.70 -0.59
CA SER A 52 14.90 -2.35 -1.39
C SER A 52 14.48 -1.86 -2.79
N PRO A 53 15.29 -1.02 -3.46
CA PRO A 53 15.04 -0.63 -4.84
C PRO A 53 14.94 -1.83 -5.78
N GLU A 54 15.76 -2.86 -5.56
CA GLU A 54 15.76 -4.13 -6.32
C GLU A 54 14.43 -4.86 -6.20
N ALA A 55 13.86 -4.92 -4.99
CA ALA A 55 12.57 -5.55 -4.75
C ALA A 55 11.44 -4.83 -5.52
N TYR A 56 11.45 -3.49 -5.54
CA TYR A 56 10.46 -2.72 -6.30
C TYR A 56 10.65 -2.86 -7.81
N ARG A 57 11.91 -2.86 -8.31
CA ARG A 57 12.19 -3.12 -9.74
C ARG A 57 11.68 -4.49 -10.16
N ALA A 58 11.90 -5.52 -9.34
CA ALA A 58 11.42 -6.87 -9.61
C ALA A 58 9.88 -6.93 -9.65
N LEU A 59 9.19 -6.33 -8.68
CA LEU A 59 7.72 -6.29 -8.65
C LEU A 59 7.14 -5.58 -9.88
N LEU A 60 7.68 -4.41 -10.23
CA LEU A 60 7.22 -3.63 -11.38
C LEU A 60 7.53 -4.35 -12.69
N GLY A 61 8.69 -5.01 -12.78
CA GLY A 61 9.06 -5.84 -13.94
C GLY A 61 8.18 -7.09 -14.10
N ASP A 62 7.60 -7.60 -13.01
CA ASP A 62 6.63 -8.73 -13.03
C ASP A 62 5.16 -8.25 -13.22
N GLY A 63 4.97 -7.00 -13.55
CA GLY A 63 3.67 -6.44 -13.91
C GLY A 63 2.89 -5.81 -12.76
N ALA A 64 3.49 -5.59 -11.59
CA ALA A 64 2.88 -4.79 -10.54
C ALA A 64 2.68 -3.35 -11.01
N LYS A 65 1.64 -2.70 -10.48
CA LYS A 65 1.36 -1.28 -10.70
C LYS A 65 1.57 -0.54 -9.39
N ALA A 66 2.19 0.64 -9.46
CA ALA A 66 2.41 1.46 -8.29
C ALA A 66 2.04 2.92 -8.53
N TRP A 67 1.77 3.62 -7.45
CA TRP A 67 1.49 5.06 -7.40
C TRP A 67 2.30 5.70 -6.30
N LEU A 68 2.76 6.92 -6.54
CA LEU A 68 3.42 7.77 -5.56
C LEU A 68 2.54 8.99 -5.26
N ALA A 69 2.42 9.30 -3.98
CA ALA A 69 2.01 10.61 -3.52
C ALA A 69 3.26 11.43 -3.21
N THR A 70 3.36 12.61 -3.81
CA THR A 70 4.49 13.53 -3.64
C THR A 70 4.03 14.89 -3.17
N VAL A 71 4.90 15.66 -2.53
CA VAL A 71 4.60 17.03 -2.07
C VAL A 71 5.49 18.04 -2.76
N THR A 72 4.90 19.21 -3.05
CA THR A 72 5.62 20.38 -3.57
C THR A 72 6.03 21.32 -2.43
N PRO A 73 7.17 22.04 -2.56
CA PRO A 73 8.16 21.94 -3.63
C PRO A 73 9.05 20.70 -3.52
N GLY A 74 9.65 20.26 -4.63
CA GLY A 74 10.70 19.24 -4.67
C GLY A 74 10.21 17.81 -4.86
N ASP A 75 8.90 17.57 -4.94
CA ASP A 75 8.27 16.27 -5.24
C ASP A 75 8.73 15.10 -4.35
N ALA A 76 9.01 15.39 -3.07
CA ALA A 76 9.39 14.35 -2.13
C ALA A 76 8.28 13.30 -1.97
N PRO A 77 8.60 11.99 -1.97
CA PRO A 77 7.61 10.94 -1.77
C PRO A 77 7.09 10.96 -0.32
N VAL A 78 5.78 10.95 -0.16
CA VAL A 78 5.10 11.01 1.16
C VAL A 78 4.06 9.92 1.35
N GLY A 79 3.81 9.14 0.31
CA GLY A 79 2.94 7.99 0.34
C GLY A 79 3.04 7.20 -0.96
N PHE A 80 2.52 5.99 -0.94
CA PHE A 80 2.51 5.11 -2.12
C PHE A 80 1.45 4.03 -2.00
N ALA A 81 1.10 3.45 -3.14
CA ALA A 81 0.32 2.22 -3.24
C ALA A 81 0.95 1.28 -4.26
N LEU A 82 0.77 -0.03 -4.07
CA LEU A 82 1.27 -1.06 -4.97
C LEU A 82 0.26 -2.19 -5.08
N VAL A 83 -0.10 -2.54 -6.32
CA VAL A 83 -1.00 -3.63 -6.68
C VAL A 83 -0.24 -4.66 -7.51
N ALA A 84 -0.43 -5.92 -7.19
CA ALA A 84 0.21 -7.03 -7.90
C ALA A 84 -0.71 -8.27 -7.93
N LYS A 85 -0.18 -9.37 -8.48
CA LYS A 85 -0.82 -10.69 -8.39
C LYS A 85 -0.99 -11.08 -6.93
N PRO A 86 -2.14 -11.68 -6.55
CA PRO A 86 -2.38 -12.07 -5.17
C PRO A 86 -1.58 -13.30 -4.76
N ASP A 87 -1.10 -13.28 -3.51
CA ASP A 87 -0.54 -14.45 -2.82
C ASP A 87 -1.21 -14.69 -1.45
N LEU A 88 -2.33 -14.04 -1.20
CA LEU A 88 -3.08 -14.11 0.04
C LEU A 88 -3.99 -15.34 0.11
N PRO A 89 -4.21 -15.92 1.31
CA PRO A 89 -5.22 -16.95 1.52
C PRO A 89 -6.60 -16.47 1.08
N GLY A 90 -7.35 -17.37 0.42
CA GLY A 90 -8.68 -17.06 -0.11
C GLY A 90 -8.68 -16.34 -1.45
N ALA A 91 -7.51 -16.13 -2.07
CA ALA A 91 -7.41 -15.62 -3.44
C ALA A 91 -7.94 -16.64 -4.46
N ILE A 92 -8.68 -16.15 -5.44
CA ILE A 92 -9.23 -16.93 -6.56
C ILE A 92 -8.89 -16.27 -7.89
N SER A 93 -9.15 -16.99 -8.98
CA SER A 93 -8.92 -16.46 -10.35
C SER A 93 -9.69 -15.15 -10.57
N GLY A 94 -9.01 -14.15 -11.10
CA GLY A 94 -9.56 -12.82 -11.36
C GLY A 94 -9.37 -11.83 -10.19
N ASP A 95 -8.76 -12.26 -9.10
CA ASP A 95 -8.39 -11.36 -8.01
C ASP A 95 -7.10 -10.59 -8.31
N ILE A 96 -6.97 -9.41 -7.68
CA ILE A 96 -5.74 -8.65 -7.54
C ILE A 96 -5.48 -8.37 -6.07
N GLU A 97 -4.24 -8.06 -5.72
CA GLU A 97 -3.89 -7.73 -4.35
C GLU A 97 -3.34 -6.31 -4.26
N LEU A 98 -3.93 -5.51 -3.38
CA LEU A 98 -3.32 -4.28 -2.87
C LEU A 98 -2.24 -4.69 -1.87
N LYS A 99 -1.01 -4.85 -2.36
CA LYS A 99 0.13 -5.29 -1.55
C LYS A 99 0.49 -4.27 -0.48
N ARG A 100 0.38 -2.97 -0.80
CA ARG A 100 0.80 -1.87 0.06
C ARG A 100 0.00 -0.62 -0.25
N ILE A 101 -0.41 0.09 0.79
CA ILE A 101 -0.86 1.48 0.74
C ILE A 101 -0.49 2.15 2.05
N TYR A 102 0.41 3.12 1.98
CA TYR A 102 0.94 3.82 3.14
C TYR A 102 1.13 5.30 2.84
N THR A 103 0.95 6.11 3.87
CA THR A 103 1.30 7.53 3.86
C THR A 103 2.02 7.89 5.15
N LEU A 104 2.91 8.88 5.12
CA LEU A 104 3.48 9.41 6.36
C LEU A 104 2.36 9.87 7.30
N SER A 105 2.52 9.64 8.61
CA SER A 105 1.47 9.89 9.61
C SER A 105 1.04 11.35 9.65
N ARG A 106 1.96 12.30 9.38
CA ARG A 106 1.65 13.73 9.30
C ARG A 106 0.63 14.11 8.22
N LEU A 107 0.39 13.20 7.25
CA LEU A 107 -0.60 13.40 6.18
C LEU A 107 -1.89 12.61 6.41
N HIS A 108 -2.02 11.95 7.54
CA HIS A 108 -3.28 11.29 7.87
C HIS A 108 -4.41 12.32 8.02
N GLY A 109 -5.57 12.01 7.45
CA GLY A 109 -6.72 12.92 7.46
C GLY A 109 -6.67 14.04 6.39
N THR A 110 -5.60 14.13 5.59
CA THR A 110 -5.49 15.16 4.51
C THR A 110 -6.09 14.72 3.18
N GLY A 111 -6.55 13.48 3.06
CA GLY A 111 -7.11 12.93 1.82
C GLY A 111 -6.11 12.19 0.93
N VAL A 112 -4.81 12.19 1.24
CA VAL A 112 -3.78 11.50 0.42
C VAL A 112 -4.06 10.00 0.31
N GLY A 113 -4.39 9.34 1.42
CA GLY A 113 -4.71 7.91 1.42
C GLY A 113 -5.93 7.57 0.55
N ALA A 114 -6.98 8.39 0.61
CA ALA A 114 -8.16 8.24 -0.23
C ALA A 114 -7.81 8.44 -1.71
N ALA A 115 -7.02 9.46 -2.05
CA ALA A 115 -6.59 9.71 -3.43
C ALA A 115 -5.72 8.57 -3.99
N LEU A 116 -4.84 7.95 -3.18
CA LEU A 116 -4.11 6.75 -3.57
C LEU A 116 -5.05 5.58 -3.83
N MET A 117 -6.03 5.35 -2.96
CA MET A 117 -7.03 4.29 -3.14
C MET A 117 -7.86 4.53 -4.39
N ASP A 118 -8.29 5.76 -4.67
CA ASP A 118 -9.05 6.11 -5.88
C ASP A 118 -8.23 5.82 -7.14
N ALA A 119 -6.94 6.17 -7.15
CA ALA A 119 -6.04 5.87 -8.26
C ALA A 119 -5.87 4.35 -8.48
N VAL A 120 -5.74 3.59 -7.41
CA VAL A 120 -5.70 2.12 -7.44
C VAL A 120 -6.99 1.56 -8.03
N LEU A 121 -8.14 1.99 -7.52
CA LEU A 121 -9.44 1.49 -7.96
C LEU A 121 -9.77 1.83 -9.42
N ALA A 122 -9.28 2.99 -9.91
CA ALA A 122 -9.42 3.37 -11.32
C ALA A 122 -8.60 2.50 -12.28
N ALA A 123 -7.62 1.75 -11.77
CA ALA A 123 -6.68 0.96 -12.58
C ALA A 123 -6.86 -0.57 -12.43
N THR A 124 -7.99 -1.01 -11.91
CA THR A 124 -8.25 -2.44 -11.63
C THR A 124 -8.51 -3.29 -12.88
N GLY A 125 -8.81 -2.68 -14.02
CA GLY A 125 -9.12 -3.40 -15.26
C GLY A 125 -10.30 -4.36 -15.09
N ASP A 126 -10.11 -5.61 -15.55
CA ASP A 126 -11.12 -6.68 -15.50
C ASP A 126 -11.10 -7.48 -14.19
N ALA A 127 -10.33 -7.04 -13.20
CA ALA A 127 -10.27 -7.72 -11.91
C ALA A 127 -11.65 -7.74 -11.24
N LYS A 128 -12.00 -8.87 -10.65
CA LYS A 128 -13.30 -9.08 -10.04
C LYS A 128 -13.34 -8.67 -8.57
N ARG A 129 -12.19 -8.80 -7.91
CA ARG A 129 -12.07 -8.57 -6.48
C ARG A 129 -10.64 -8.09 -6.15
N MET A 130 -10.52 -7.19 -5.17
CA MET A 130 -9.25 -6.76 -4.63
C MET A 130 -9.10 -7.28 -3.21
N LEU A 131 -7.96 -7.90 -2.93
CA LEU A 131 -7.59 -8.38 -1.61
C LEU A 131 -6.55 -7.45 -0.98
N VAL A 132 -6.51 -7.42 0.35
CA VAL A 132 -5.44 -6.78 1.12
C VAL A 132 -5.19 -7.56 2.41
N GLY A 133 -3.92 -7.76 2.76
CA GLY A 133 -3.50 -8.24 4.07
C GLY A 133 -3.20 -7.06 4.98
N VAL A 134 -3.70 -7.10 6.21
CA VAL A 134 -3.48 -6.04 7.20
C VAL A 134 -3.16 -6.64 8.57
N TYR A 135 -2.17 -6.06 9.26
CA TYR A 135 -1.87 -6.44 10.63
C TYR A 135 -3.13 -6.30 11.50
N SER A 136 -3.49 -7.38 12.20
CA SER A 136 -4.77 -7.46 12.92
C SER A 136 -4.89 -6.42 14.04
N GLY A 137 -3.77 -5.93 14.57
CA GLY A 137 -3.74 -4.84 15.56
C GLY A 137 -3.84 -3.42 14.97
N ASN A 138 -3.83 -3.27 13.63
CA ASN A 138 -3.89 -1.96 12.98
C ASN A 138 -5.35 -1.50 12.76
N ALA A 139 -6.02 -1.12 13.85
CA ALA A 139 -7.42 -0.71 13.82
C ALA A 139 -7.70 0.46 12.85
N ARG A 140 -6.74 1.39 12.71
CA ARG A 140 -6.86 2.52 11.79
C ARG A 140 -6.88 2.09 10.33
N ALA A 141 -5.96 1.19 9.94
CA ALA A 141 -5.93 0.66 8.59
C ALA A 141 -7.18 -0.17 8.29
N ILE A 142 -7.63 -1.01 9.23
CA ILE A 142 -8.85 -1.81 9.07
C ILE A 142 -10.07 -0.89 8.88
N ALA A 143 -10.17 0.20 9.64
CA ALA A 143 -11.24 1.19 9.48
C ALA A 143 -11.17 1.91 8.12
N PHE A 144 -9.95 2.25 7.66
CA PHE A 144 -9.74 2.83 6.33
C PHE A 144 -10.23 1.89 5.22
N TYR A 145 -9.84 0.62 5.27
CA TYR A 145 -10.31 -0.37 4.28
C TYR A 145 -11.82 -0.58 4.36
N GLY A 146 -12.39 -0.62 5.55
CA GLY A 146 -13.84 -0.74 5.75
C GLY A 146 -14.61 0.41 5.07
N LYS A 147 -14.13 1.65 5.18
CA LYS A 147 -14.71 2.81 4.47
C LYS A 147 -14.64 2.68 2.94
N HIS A 148 -13.67 1.91 2.44
CA HIS A 148 -13.52 1.63 1.00
C HIS A 148 -14.18 0.30 0.58
N GLY A 149 -15.05 -0.26 1.39
CA GLY A 149 -15.87 -1.43 1.03
C GLY A 149 -15.17 -2.78 1.17
N PHE A 150 -14.03 -2.85 1.85
CA PHE A 150 -13.37 -4.11 2.15
C PHE A 150 -14.00 -4.79 3.36
N GLN A 151 -14.12 -6.12 3.29
CA GLN A 151 -14.66 -6.97 4.36
C GLN A 151 -13.71 -8.14 4.62
N LYS A 152 -13.65 -8.61 5.87
CA LYS A 152 -12.81 -9.74 6.26
C LYS A 152 -13.28 -11.03 5.59
N ILE A 153 -12.30 -11.77 5.04
CA ILE A 153 -12.53 -13.08 4.41
C ILE A 153 -11.67 -14.20 5.02
N ALA A 154 -10.54 -13.89 5.64
CA ALA A 154 -9.63 -14.89 6.21
C ALA A 154 -8.74 -14.28 7.28
N ASP A 155 -8.05 -15.15 8.03
CA ASP A 155 -6.91 -14.81 8.87
C ASP A 155 -5.66 -15.48 8.31
N ARG A 156 -4.50 -14.88 8.52
CA ARG A 156 -3.19 -15.47 8.20
C ARG A 156 -2.13 -15.05 9.21
N GLN A 157 -0.97 -15.68 9.11
CA GLN A 157 0.24 -15.17 9.73
C GLN A 157 1.16 -14.56 8.69
N PHE A 158 1.72 -13.40 8.97
CA PHE A 158 2.65 -12.68 8.12
C PHE A 158 4.05 -12.70 8.73
N ASN A 159 5.04 -13.03 7.91
CA ASN A 159 6.44 -13.09 8.34
C ASN A 159 7.09 -11.72 8.16
N VAL A 160 7.62 -11.17 9.25
CA VAL A 160 8.43 -9.96 9.25
C VAL A 160 9.79 -10.31 9.84
N GLY A 161 10.82 -10.33 9.00
CA GLY A 161 12.20 -10.58 9.42
C GLY A 161 12.39 -11.91 10.18
N GLY A 162 11.63 -12.95 9.83
CA GLY A 162 11.68 -14.26 10.48
C GLY A 162 10.73 -14.46 11.66
N LYS A 163 9.96 -13.43 12.05
CA LYS A 163 8.92 -13.52 13.08
C LYS A 163 7.53 -13.49 12.48
N LEU A 164 6.62 -14.29 13.03
CA LEU A 164 5.23 -14.37 12.57
C LEU A 164 4.33 -13.44 13.39
N TYR A 165 3.48 -12.73 12.70
CA TYR A 165 2.47 -11.82 13.26
C TYR A 165 1.10 -12.10 12.66
N ASP A 166 0.05 -11.90 13.44
CA ASP A 166 -1.30 -12.16 13.00
C ASP A 166 -1.81 -11.05 12.08
N ASP A 167 -2.25 -11.46 10.90
CA ASP A 167 -2.85 -10.61 9.88
C ASP A 167 -4.30 -11.02 9.61
N THR A 168 -5.07 -10.05 9.17
CA THR A 168 -6.41 -10.23 8.63
C THR A 168 -6.38 -10.01 7.12
N VAL A 169 -7.04 -10.89 6.37
CA VAL A 169 -7.23 -10.72 4.93
C VAL A 169 -8.62 -10.12 4.69
N LEU A 170 -8.63 -8.98 4.01
CA LEU A 170 -9.85 -8.29 3.62
C LEU A 170 -10.00 -8.36 2.10
N ALA A 171 -11.24 -8.34 1.61
CA ALA A 171 -11.54 -8.29 0.19
C ALA A 171 -12.65 -7.30 -0.12
N ARG A 172 -12.58 -6.71 -1.30
CA ARG A 172 -13.59 -5.84 -1.88
C ARG A 172 -13.97 -6.35 -3.26
N SER A 173 -15.27 -6.48 -3.54
CA SER A 173 -15.77 -6.73 -4.91
C SER A 173 -15.53 -5.48 -5.77
N LEU A 174 -15.04 -5.70 -6.97
CA LEU A 174 -14.88 -4.67 -7.99
C LEU A 174 -16.05 -4.83 -8.96
N GLY A 175 -16.84 -3.75 -9.16
CA GLY A 175 -17.94 -3.80 -10.11
C GLY A 175 -17.43 -4.12 -11.51
N THR A 176 -18.14 -4.96 -12.25
CA THR A 176 -17.95 -5.06 -13.69
C THR A 176 -18.25 -3.69 -14.29
N HIS A 177 -17.26 -3.08 -14.95
CA HIS A 177 -17.54 -1.97 -15.84
C HIS A 177 -18.41 -2.52 -16.97
N ASN A 178 -19.75 -2.46 -16.79
CA ASN A 178 -20.65 -2.56 -17.91
C ASN A 178 -20.41 -1.32 -18.76
N GLY A 179 -19.58 -1.45 -19.80
CA GLY A 179 -19.50 -0.49 -20.85
C GLY A 179 -20.90 -0.32 -21.43
N ILE A 180 -21.51 0.81 -21.14
CA ILE A 180 -22.71 1.25 -21.88
C ILE A 180 -22.17 1.69 -23.24
N SER A 181 -22.56 0.92 -24.25
CA SER A 181 -22.40 1.22 -25.68
C SER A 181 -23.15 2.49 -26.04
#